data_28f5cefab3a3d47722770e400c96fae7
#
_entry.id   28f5cefab3a3d47722770e400c96fae7
#
_cell.length_a   1.000
_cell.length_b   1.000
_cell.length_c   1.000
_cell.angle_alpha   90.00
_cell.angle_beta   90.00
_cell.angle_gamma   90.00
#
_symmetry.space_group_name_H-M   'P 1'
#
loop_
_entity.id
_entity.type
_entity.pdbx_description
1 polymer ?
#
loop_
_entity_poly.entity_id
_entity_poly.type
_entity_poly.pdbx_seq_one_letter_code
_entity_poly.pdbx_strand_id
1 'polypeptide(L)'
;HEKCGKFVNVQILADLLDVRDERWHNAIEGYLGNNKLLLVVEPKYAKTAMEIYQDMDKKKFFRAAVLDTEKVQETEWEVKEGALAQELIAKEPYVQAYINFFLGNVIKCESIEELRQNRIGITADCVLYHSFRLQHINPENYTRRAYIGETSMRQRIRRLEEKCESLQEERIPLQEMLEEIRRISQLEGLTQPLEDYRQWLSDLQKIP
;
A
#
# COMPACT_ATOMS: atom_id res chain seq x y z
N HIS A 1 5.90 -19.05 -15.31
CA HIS A 1 5.67 -20.36 -15.93
C HIS A 1 6.86 -20.79 -16.78
N GLU A 2 7.39 -19.91 -17.66
CA GLU A 2 8.45 -20.27 -18.62
C GLU A 2 9.72 -20.82 -17.95
N LYS A 3 10.23 -20.18 -16.87
CA LYS A 3 11.44 -20.61 -16.17
C LYS A 3 11.22 -21.76 -15.16
N CYS A 4 10.01 -21.90 -14.60
CA CYS A 4 9.71 -22.91 -13.57
C CYS A 4 8.93 -24.13 -14.08
N GLY A 5 8.46 -24.12 -15.33
CA GLY A 5 7.62 -25.19 -15.92
C GLY A 5 6.22 -25.34 -15.33
N LYS A 6 5.91 -24.56 -14.27
CA LYS A 6 4.61 -24.54 -13.60
C LYS A 6 4.33 -23.17 -13.00
N PHE A 7 3.07 -22.93 -12.63
CA PHE A 7 2.71 -21.73 -11.86
C PHE A 7 3.27 -21.82 -10.44
N VAL A 8 3.96 -20.79 -10.02
CA VAL A 8 4.46 -20.62 -8.66
C VAL A 8 3.63 -19.54 -8.00
N ASN A 9 3.11 -19.84 -6.81
CA ASN A 9 2.37 -18.86 -6.02
C ASN A 9 3.34 -17.80 -5.49
N VAL A 10 3.10 -16.54 -5.85
CA VAL A 10 3.84 -15.38 -5.34
C VAL A 10 2.91 -14.62 -4.42
N GLN A 11 3.32 -14.42 -3.18
CA GLN A 11 2.54 -13.76 -2.14
C GLN A 11 3.24 -12.48 -1.69
N ILE A 12 2.53 -11.62 -1.00
CA ILE A 12 3.09 -10.44 -0.35
C ILE A 12 3.32 -10.79 1.12
N LEU A 13 4.44 -10.33 1.70
CA LEU A 13 4.80 -10.64 3.08
C LEU A 13 3.67 -10.31 4.06
N ALA A 14 3.00 -9.16 3.90
CA ALA A 14 1.90 -8.75 4.77
C ALA A 14 0.73 -9.74 4.80
N ASP A 15 0.44 -10.44 3.67
CA ASP A 15 -0.65 -11.42 3.58
C ASP A 15 -0.35 -12.71 4.36
N LEU A 16 0.91 -12.92 4.71
CA LEU A 16 1.42 -14.07 5.44
C LEU A 16 1.61 -13.80 6.93
N LEU A 17 1.22 -12.63 7.40
CA LEU A 17 1.42 -12.16 8.77
C LEU A 17 0.09 -11.83 9.44
N ASP A 18 -0.01 -12.20 10.71
CA ASP A 18 -1.06 -11.75 11.62
C ASP A 18 -0.43 -11.18 12.89
N VAL A 19 -1.10 -10.19 13.50
CA VAL A 19 -0.64 -9.56 14.75
C VAL A 19 -1.33 -10.23 15.94
N ARG A 20 -0.55 -10.59 16.96
CA ARG A 20 -1.03 -11.24 18.18
C ARG A 20 -1.69 -10.24 19.14
N ASP A 21 -1.02 -9.12 19.39
CA ASP A 21 -1.51 -8.04 20.24
C ASP A 21 -1.70 -6.75 19.42
N GLU A 22 -2.95 -6.35 19.23
CA GLU A 22 -3.34 -5.13 18.48
C GLU A 22 -2.69 -3.85 19.02
N ARG A 23 -2.29 -3.81 20.27
CA ARG A 23 -1.55 -2.68 20.84
C ARG A 23 -0.27 -2.37 20.06
N TRP A 24 0.39 -3.40 19.55
CA TRP A 24 1.66 -3.29 18.82
C TRP A 24 1.49 -3.19 17.31
N HIS A 25 0.27 -3.28 16.81
CA HIS A 25 -0.02 -3.30 15.38
C HIS A 25 0.60 -2.11 14.62
N ASN A 26 0.40 -0.89 15.13
CA ASN A 26 0.95 0.31 14.48
C ASN A 26 2.49 0.33 14.50
N ALA A 27 3.10 -0.09 15.60
CA ALA A 27 4.54 -0.19 15.72
C ALA A 27 5.13 -1.21 14.74
N ILE A 28 4.49 -2.35 14.58
CA ILE A 28 4.87 -3.40 13.61
C ILE A 28 4.76 -2.89 12.18
N GLU A 29 3.59 -2.36 11.81
CA GLU A 29 3.35 -1.79 10.47
C GLU A 29 4.33 -0.67 10.14
N GLY A 30 4.56 0.18 11.13
CA GLY A 30 5.46 1.32 11.02
C GLY A 30 6.91 0.91 10.83
N TYR A 31 7.40 -0.02 11.65
CA TYR A 31 8.79 -0.47 11.61
C TYR A 31 9.09 -1.31 10.37
N LEU A 32 8.19 -2.22 9.98
CA LEU A 32 8.31 -2.96 8.72
C LEU A 32 8.33 -2.03 7.51
N GLY A 33 7.58 -0.94 7.57
CA GLY A 33 7.56 0.05 6.49
C GLY A 33 7.24 -0.57 5.13
N ASN A 34 8.13 -0.41 4.15
CA ASN A 34 7.95 -1.02 2.82
C ASN A 34 8.32 -2.51 2.78
N ASN A 35 9.04 -3.04 3.78
CA ASN A 35 9.41 -4.46 3.80
C ASN A 35 8.19 -5.40 3.88
N LYS A 36 7.07 -4.94 4.41
CA LYS A 36 5.82 -5.70 4.40
C LYS A 36 5.28 -6.01 3.00
N LEU A 37 5.76 -5.30 1.97
CA LEU A 37 5.40 -5.50 0.56
C LEU A 37 6.40 -6.37 -0.20
N LEU A 38 7.33 -7.03 0.48
CA LEU A 38 8.23 -7.98 -0.13
C LEU A 38 7.46 -9.10 -0.82
N LEU A 39 7.93 -9.49 -2.00
CA LEU A 39 7.42 -10.65 -2.72
C LEU A 39 8.03 -11.91 -2.12
N VAL A 40 7.19 -12.84 -1.78
CA VAL A 40 7.52 -14.08 -1.08
C VAL A 40 7.14 -15.27 -1.95
N VAL A 41 8.06 -16.21 -2.10
CA VAL A 41 7.85 -17.50 -2.77
C VAL A 41 8.35 -18.63 -1.86
N GLU A 42 7.95 -19.86 -2.16
CA GLU A 42 8.52 -21.03 -1.46
C GLU A 42 10.07 -21.06 -1.64
N PRO A 43 10.84 -21.51 -0.63
CA PRO A 43 12.30 -21.49 -0.64
C PRO A 43 12.94 -22.08 -1.89
N LYS A 44 12.43 -23.22 -2.38
CA LYS A 44 12.94 -23.87 -3.60
C LYS A 44 12.84 -23.05 -4.89
N TYR A 45 12.08 -21.94 -4.87
CA TYR A 45 11.91 -21.02 -6.00
C TYR A 45 12.56 -19.66 -5.77
N ALA A 46 13.14 -19.41 -4.58
CA ALA A 46 13.68 -18.10 -4.20
C ALA A 46 14.73 -17.61 -5.20
N LYS A 47 15.72 -18.45 -5.51
CA LYS A 47 16.76 -18.13 -6.49
C LYS A 47 16.19 -17.78 -7.86
N THR A 48 15.27 -18.62 -8.38
CA THR A 48 14.65 -18.39 -9.70
C THR A 48 13.83 -17.10 -9.72
N ALA A 49 13.11 -16.79 -8.63
CA ALA A 49 12.35 -15.55 -8.51
C ALA A 49 13.27 -14.32 -8.53
N MET A 50 14.42 -14.37 -7.86
CA MET A 50 15.41 -13.30 -7.86
C MET A 50 16.05 -13.11 -9.24
N GLU A 51 16.37 -14.21 -9.96
CA GLU A 51 16.85 -14.15 -11.33
C GLU A 51 15.85 -13.50 -12.28
N ILE A 52 14.55 -13.86 -12.16
CA ILE A 52 13.48 -13.23 -12.93
C ILE A 52 13.40 -11.73 -12.60
N TYR A 53 13.43 -11.38 -11.31
CA TYR A 53 13.37 -9.98 -10.89
C TYR A 53 14.55 -9.16 -11.40
N GLN A 54 15.75 -9.73 -11.43
CA GLN A 54 16.96 -9.09 -11.96
C GLN A 54 16.81 -8.69 -13.43
N ASP A 55 16.08 -9.49 -14.21
CA ASP A 55 15.85 -9.29 -15.65
C ASP A 55 14.70 -8.28 -15.93
N MET A 56 13.94 -7.89 -14.90
CA MET A 56 12.82 -6.97 -15.05
C MET A 56 13.24 -5.52 -15.30
N ASP A 57 12.37 -4.73 -15.92
CA ASP A 57 12.57 -3.30 -16.16
C ASP A 57 12.74 -2.53 -14.84
N LYS A 58 13.96 -2.10 -14.57
CA LYS A 58 14.33 -1.36 -13.36
C LYS A 58 13.52 -0.07 -13.14
N LYS A 59 13.10 0.59 -14.23
CA LYS A 59 12.31 1.83 -14.12
C LYS A 59 10.89 1.58 -13.63
N LYS A 60 10.34 0.40 -13.93
CA LYS A 60 8.97 0.03 -13.52
C LYS A 60 8.94 -0.64 -12.15
N PHE A 61 9.94 -1.47 -11.84
CA PHE A 61 9.91 -2.36 -10.68
C PHE A 61 10.89 -2.00 -9.57
N PHE A 62 11.51 -0.82 -9.60
CA PHE A 62 12.52 -0.38 -8.60
C PHE A 62 12.02 -0.36 -7.14
N ARG A 63 10.70 -0.39 -6.91
CA ARG A 63 10.10 -0.42 -5.57
C ARG A 63 9.73 -1.83 -5.11
N ALA A 64 9.75 -2.82 -5.99
CA ALA A 64 9.54 -4.20 -5.62
C ALA A 64 10.85 -4.79 -5.06
N ALA A 65 10.73 -5.79 -4.21
CA ALA A 65 11.87 -6.59 -3.76
C ALA A 65 11.40 -8.02 -3.50
N VAL A 66 12.27 -8.98 -3.72
CA VAL A 66 12.01 -10.41 -3.52
C VAL A 66 12.75 -10.87 -2.28
N LEU A 67 12.05 -11.53 -1.37
CA LEU A 67 12.66 -12.13 -0.18
C LEU A 67 13.40 -13.41 -0.55
N ASP A 68 14.64 -13.53 -0.14
CA ASP A 68 15.41 -14.77 -0.23
C ASP A 68 14.98 -15.72 0.90
N THR A 69 13.90 -16.43 0.65
CA THR A 69 13.29 -17.36 1.61
C THR A 69 14.14 -18.60 1.83
N GLU A 70 15.01 -18.97 0.89
CA GLU A 70 15.96 -20.06 1.03
C GLU A 70 17.06 -19.70 2.04
N LYS A 71 17.70 -18.56 1.85
CA LYS A 71 18.82 -18.13 2.69
C LYS A 71 18.39 -17.75 4.11
N VAL A 72 17.27 -17.08 4.26
CA VAL A 72 16.83 -16.61 5.57
C VAL A 72 16.50 -17.77 6.53
N GLN A 73 16.03 -18.91 6.03
CA GLN A 73 15.71 -20.08 6.86
C GLN A 73 16.91 -20.97 7.17
N GLU A 74 18.05 -20.81 6.47
CA GLU A 74 19.27 -21.58 6.76
C GLU A 74 19.89 -21.22 8.12
N THR A 75 19.51 -20.06 8.69
CA THR A 75 20.05 -19.54 9.95
C THR A 75 18.96 -19.50 11.01
N GLU A 76 19.26 -20.00 12.20
CA GLU A 76 18.43 -19.75 13.37
C GLU A 76 18.68 -18.33 13.87
N TRP A 77 17.62 -17.51 13.84
CA TRP A 77 17.67 -16.13 14.28
C TRP A 77 17.21 -16.02 15.73
N GLU A 78 18.09 -15.52 16.58
CA GLU A 78 17.78 -15.28 17.99
C GLU A 78 16.71 -14.18 18.11
N VAL A 79 15.69 -14.46 18.90
CA VAL A 79 14.64 -13.50 19.26
C VAL A 79 14.81 -13.17 20.74
N LYS A 80 15.12 -11.92 21.02
CA LYS A 80 15.28 -11.44 22.41
C LYS A 80 13.95 -11.44 23.14
N GLU A 81 14.01 -11.59 24.46
CA GLU A 81 12.86 -11.39 25.31
C GLU A 81 12.32 -9.96 25.16
N GLY A 82 11.01 -9.82 25.04
CA GLY A 82 10.37 -8.52 24.77
C GLY A 82 10.51 -7.99 23.35
N ALA A 83 11.06 -8.78 22.40
CA ALA A 83 11.18 -8.35 21.03
C ALA A 83 9.83 -8.23 20.32
N LEU A 84 9.74 -7.26 19.39
CA LEU A 84 8.55 -7.02 18.59
C LEU A 84 8.17 -8.22 17.73
N ALA A 85 9.14 -9.06 17.34
CA ALA A 85 8.91 -10.30 16.60
C ALA A 85 7.92 -11.24 17.31
N GLN A 86 7.85 -11.21 18.65
CA GLN A 86 6.95 -12.07 19.44
C GLN A 86 5.47 -11.73 19.25
N GLU A 87 5.17 -10.52 18.76
CA GLU A 87 3.80 -10.08 18.50
C GLU A 87 3.31 -10.41 17.09
N LEU A 88 4.13 -11.07 16.28
CA LEU A 88 3.77 -11.51 14.94
C LEU A 88 3.62 -13.03 14.87
N ILE A 89 2.62 -13.44 14.13
CA ILE A 89 2.36 -14.83 13.74
C ILE A 89 2.54 -14.93 12.24
N ALA A 90 3.51 -15.72 11.80
CA ALA A 90 3.72 -16.00 10.40
C ALA A 90 3.03 -17.32 10.02
N LYS A 91 2.41 -17.34 8.83
CA LYS A 91 1.74 -18.53 8.29
C LYS A 91 2.73 -19.59 7.84
N GLU A 92 3.95 -19.18 7.49
CA GLU A 92 4.98 -20.05 6.94
C GLU A 92 6.29 -19.96 7.73
N PRO A 93 7.02 -21.08 7.95
CA PRO A 93 8.25 -21.07 8.73
C PRO A 93 9.35 -20.15 8.18
N TYR A 94 9.52 -20.08 6.87
CA TYR A 94 10.50 -19.20 6.23
C TYR A 94 10.14 -17.71 6.38
N VAL A 95 8.85 -17.40 6.52
CA VAL A 95 8.39 -16.05 6.85
C VAL A 95 8.68 -15.74 8.31
N GLN A 96 8.46 -16.70 9.23
CA GLN A 96 8.82 -16.53 10.64
C GLN A 96 10.32 -16.32 10.81
N ALA A 97 11.16 -17.03 10.05
CA ALA A 97 12.61 -16.83 10.05
C ALA A 97 12.97 -15.38 9.66
N TYR A 98 12.34 -14.83 8.64
CA TYR A 98 12.54 -13.42 8.26
C TYR A 98 12.08 -12.45 9.35
N ILE A 99 10.95 -12.68 9.97
CA ILE A 99 10.44 -11.85 11.07
C ILE A 99 11.40 -11.89 12.26
N ASN A 100 11.92 -13.07 12.61
CA ASN A 100 12.92 -13.24 13.68
C ASN A 100 14.20 -12.47 13.36
N PHE A 101 14.69 -12.54 12.11
CA PHE A 101 15.83 -11.77 11.64
C PHE A 101 15.59 -10.25 11.77
N PHE A 102 14.46 -9.79 11.26
CA PHE A 102 14.21 -8.35 11.09
C PHE A 102 13.75 -7.66 12.37
N LEU A 103 12.94 -8.33 13.19
CA LEU A 103 12.31 -7.79 14.39
C LEU A 103 12.81 -8.43 15.70
N GLY A 104 13.62 -9.48 15.64
CA GLY A 104 14.07 -10.22 16.82
C GLY A 104 14.94 -9.42 17.80
N ASN A 105 15.52 -8.31 17.34
CA ASN A 105 16.33 -7.41 18.16
C ASN A 105 15.65 -6.04 18.42
N VAL A 106 14.40 -5.86 18.00
CA VAL A 106 13.62 -4.64 18.22
C VAL A 106 12.81 -4.80 19.49
N ILE A 107 13.20 -4.14 20.57
CA ILE A 107 12.61 -4.33 21.89
C ILE A 107 11.41 -3.40 22.09
N LYS A 108 10.32 -3.98 22.60
CA LYS A 108 9.13 -3.23 23.01
C LYS A 108 9.45 -2.46 24.29
N CYS A 109 9.17 -1.15 24.30
CA CYS A 109 9.46 -0.26 25.42
C CYS A 109 8.24 0.58 25.77
N GLU A 110 8.11 0.92 27.05
CA GLU A 110 7.01 1.75 27.57
C GLU A 110 7.47 3.18 27.91
N SER A 111 8.78 3.40 28.03
CA SER A 111 9.35 4.68 28.43
C SER A 111 10.60 5.05 27.63
N ILE A 112 10.97 6.34 27.68
CA ILE A 112 12.22 6.83 27.07
C ILE A 112 13.44 6.20 27.75
N GLU A 113 13.37 5.94 29.04
CA GLU A 113 14.42 5.30 29.81
C GLU A 113 14.70 3.89 29.27
N GLU A 114 13.65 3.10 29.05
CA GLU A 114 13.76 1.76 28.45
C GLU A 114 14.27 1.81 27.00
N LEU A 115 13.79 2.76 26.20
CA LEU A 115 14.29 2.95 24.83
C LEU A 115 15.82 3.14 24.80
N ARG A 116 16.35 3.96 25.71
CA ARG A 116 17.79 4.27 25.79
C ARG A 116 18.66 3.11 26.30
N GLN A 117 18.06 2.14 26.99
CA GLN A 117 18.75 0.93 27.47
C GLN A 117 18.94 -0.10 26.34
N ASN A 118 18.19 0.02 25.26
CA ASN A 118 18.19 -0.90 24.15
C ASN A 118 18.93 -0.33 22.94
N ARG A 119 19.56 -1.18 22.14
CA ARG A 119 20.17 -0.79 20.88
C ARG A 119 19.12 -0.34 19.86
N ILE A 120 17.98 -1.04 19.84
CA ILE A 120 16.81 -0.72 19.05
C ILE A 120 15.60 -0.93 19.95
N GLY A 121 14.87 0.14 20.22
CA GLY A 121 13.65 0.10 21.02
C GLY A 121 12.52 0.84 20.32
N ILE A 122 11.29 0.37 20.52
CA ILE A 122 10.10 0.97 19.95
C ILE A 122 8.97 0.99 20.98
N THR A 123 8.20 2.09 20.99
CA THR A 123 6.96 2.17 21.78
C THR A 123 5.73 1.83 20.93
N ALA A 124 4.64 1.49 21.61
CA ALA A 124 3.35 1.28 20.93
C ALA A 124 2.87 2.52 20.15
N ASP A 125 3.26 3.72 20.60
CA ASP A 125 2.96 5.00 19.94
C ASP A 125 3.93 5.33 18.77
N CYS A 126 4.65 4.32 18.28
CA CYS A 126 5.53 4.45 17.11
C CYS A 126 6.70 5.43 17.31
N VAL A 127 7.24 5.54 18.53
CA VAL A 127 8.50 6.22 18.81
C VAL A 127 9.63 5.20 18.74
N LEU A 128 10.55 5.40 17.82
CA LEU A 128 11.68 4.51 17.55
C LEU A 128 12.98 5.12 18.06
N TYR A 129 13.73 4.34 18.84
CA TYR A 129 15.11 4.64 19.21
C TYR A 129 16.05 3.68 18.50
N HIS A 130 16.94 4.23 17.68
CA HIS A 130 17.90 3.44 16.93
C HIS A 130 19.12 4.30 16.60
N SER A 131 20.32 3.71 16.68
CA SER A 131 21.58 4.43 16.35
C SER A 131 21.72 5.74 17.11
N PHE A 132 21.41 5.73 18.42
CA PHE A 132 21.45 6.90 19.33
C PHE A 132 20.52 8.06 18.93
N ARG A 133 19.49 7.78 18.12
CA ARG A 133 18.48 8.75 17.68
C ARG A 133 17.10 8.33 18.11
N LEU A 134 16.31 9.28 18.60
CA LEU A 134 14.88 9.14 18.82
C LEU A 134 14.13 9.78 17.66
N GLN A 135 13.20 9.07 17.09
CA GLN A 135 12.39 9.58 15.97
C GLN A 135 10.97 9.00 15.99
N HIS A 136 10.02 9.75 15.49
CA HIS A 136 8.69 9.23 15.19
C HIS A 136 8.71 8.50 13.85
N ILE A 137 8.04 7.36 13.80
CA ILE A 137 7.78 6.68 12.54
C ILE A 137 6.70 7.45 11.78
N ASN A 138 6.86 7.58 10.45
CA ASN A 138 5.86 8.27 9.63
C ASN A 138 4.49 7.60 9.78
N PRO A 139 3.46 8.34 10.25
CA PRO A 139 2.11 7.80 10.46
C PRO A 139 1.48 7.17 9.22
N GLU A 140 1.84 7.63 8.01
CA GLU A 140 1.34 6.99 6.79
C GLU A 140 1.67 5.50 6.71
N ASN A 141 2.79 5.06 7.28
CA ASN A 141 3.22 3.66 7.23
C ASN A 141 2.28 2.72 7.98
N TYR A 142 1.62 3.17 9.03
CA TYR A 142 0.75 2.37 9.87
C TYR A 142 -0.73 2.80 9.85
N THR A 143 -1.06 3.81 9.02
CA THR A 143 -2.45 4.23 8.79
C THR A 143 -2.87 3.94 7.35
N ARG A 144 -2.48 4.81 6.42
CA ARG A 144 -2.83 4.69 5.00
C ARG A 144 -2.20 3.45 4.33
N ARG A 145 -1.02 3.07 4.80
CA ARG A 145 -0.21 1.96 4.29
C ARG A 145 -0.16 0.77 5.27
N ALA A 146 -1.20 0.58 6.07
CA ALA A 146 -1.36 -0.62 6.87
C ALA A 146 -1.88 -1.75 5.99
N TYR A 147 -1.23 -2.91 6.05
CA TYR A 147 -1.52 -4.08 5.20
C TYR A 147 -1.63 -5.38 5.98
N ILE A 148 -1.10 -5.47 7.20
CA ILE A 148 -1.02 -6.68 7.99
C ILE A 148 -2.35 -6.95 8.70
N GLY A 149 -2.82 -8.19 8.61
CA GLY A 149 -4.02 -8.67 9.31
C GLY A 149 -5.34 -8.27 8.64
N GLU A 150 -6.39 -8.97 9.06
CA GLU A 150 -7.73 -8.81 8.48
C GLU A 150 -8.34 -7.42 8.76
N THR A 151 -8.07 -6.87 9.94
CA THR A 151 -8.56 -5.53 10.33
C THR A 151 -8.02 -4.44 9.40
N SER A 152 -6.74 -4.48 9.07
CA SER A 152 -6.12 -3.53 8.13
C SER A 152 -6.70 -3.65 6.73
N MET A 153 -6.96 -4.87 6.26
CA MET A 153 -7.59 -5.12 4.96
C MET A 153 -9.01 -4.54 4.91
N ARG A 154 -9.82 -4.78 5.94
CA ARG A 154 -11.20 -4.25 6.04
C ARG A 154 -11.22 -2.72 6.07
N GLN A 155 -10.33 -2.09 6.86
CA GLN A 155 -10.21 -0.63 6.92
C GLN A 155 -9.78 -0.05 5.57
N ARG A 156 -8.90 -0.74 4.84
CA ARG A 156 -8.46 -0.31 3.52
C ARG A 156 -9.59 -0.39 2.50
N ILE A 157 -10.35 -1.50 2.49
CA ILE A 157 -11.52 -1.66 1.63
C ILE A 157 -12.49 -0.51 1.87
N ARG A 158 -12.87 -0.26 3.12
CA ARG A 158 -13.78 0.82 3.49
C ARG A 158 -13.31 2.20 3.00
N ARG A 159 -12.02 2.53 3.21
CA ARG A 159 -11.46 3.80 2.70
C ARG A 159 -11.48 3.92 1.18
N LEU A 160 -11.27 2.81 0.47
CA LEU A 160 -11.34 2.80 -1.00
C LEU A 160 -12.77 2.96 -1.47
N GLU A 161 -13.75 2.36 -0.80
CA GLU A 161 -15.18 2.53 -1.05
C GLU A 161 -15.59 3.98 -0.86
N GLU A 162 -15.29 4.58 0.30
CA GLU A 162 -15.56 6.00 0.60
C GLU A 162 -14.93 6.93 -0.46
N LYS A 163 -13.71 6.63 -0.90
CA LYS A 163 -13.04 7.41 -1.94
C LYS A 163 -13.69 7.23 -3.32
N CYS A 164 -14.14 6.02 -3.65
CA CYS A 164 -14.88 5.76 -4.89
C CYS A 164 -16.19 6.53 -4.92
N GLU A 165 -16.93 6.56 -3.82
CA GLU A 165 -18.17 7.34 -3.69
C GLU A 165 -17.90 8.84 -3.89
N SER A 166 -16.92 9.41 -3.19
CA SER A 166 -16.54 10.82 -3.35
C SER A 166 -16.16 11.16 -4.80
N LEU A 167 -15.36 10.31 -5.44
CA LEU A 167 -14.98 10.53 -6.85
C LEU A 167 -16.16 10.37 -7.82
N GLN A 168 -17.14 9.53 -7.51
CA GLN A 168 -18.37 9.42 -8.30
C GLN A 168 -19.22 10.68 -8.18
N GLU A 169 -19.35 11.23 -6.96
CA GLU A 169 -20.05 12.50 -6.73
C GLU A 169 -19.40 13.66 -7.50
N GLU A 170 -18.07 13.75 -7.49
CA GLU A 170 -17.35 14.76 -8.28
C GLU A 170 -17.49 14.55 -9.80
N ARG A 171 -17.59 13.31 -10.24
CA ARG A 171 -17.68 12.96 -11.67
C ARG A 171 -19.00 13.39 -12.30
N ILE A 172 -20.11 13.26 -11.58
CA ILE A 172 -21.46 13.54 -12.13
C ILE A 172 -21.56 14.95 -12.72
N PRO A 173 -21.28 16.04 -11.96
CA PRO A 173 -21.39 17.39 -12.50
C PRO A 173 -20.39 17.67 -13.64
N LEU A 174 -19.21 17.05 -13.59
CA LEU A 174 -18.22 17.17 -14.67
C LEU A 174 -18.68 16.50 -15.97
N GLN A 175 -19.38 15.36 -15.87
CA GLN A 175 -19.95 14.69 -17.04
C GLN A 175 -21.08 15.54 -17.65
N GLU A 176 -21.98 16.07 -16.82
CA GLU A 176 -23.04 16.95 -17.30
C GLU A 176 -22.49 18.19 -18.02
N MET A 177 -21.47 18.82 -17.44
CA MET A 177 -20.76 19.94 -18.05
C MET A 177 -20.11 19.56 -19.39
N LEU A 178 -19.48 18.40 -19.46
CA LEU A 178 -18.84 17.89 -20.67
C LEU A 178 -19.85 17.60 -21.76
N GLU A 179 -21.01 17.05 -21.43
CA GLU A 179 -22.10 16.80 -22.39
C GLU A 179 -22.67 18.11 -22.93
N GLU A 180 -22.84 19.12 -22.07
CA GLU A 180 -23.29 20.44 -22.51
C GLU A 180 -22.27 21.13 -23.44
N ILE A 181 -20.97 21.08 -23.13
CA ILE A 181 -19.93 21.59 -24.00
C ILE A 181 -19.93 20.87 -25.35
N ARG A 182 -20.09 19.54 -25.35
CA ARG A 182 -20.19 18.76 -26.59
C ARG A 182 -21.41 19.19 -27.42
N ARG A 183 -22.55 19.39 -26.75
CA ARG A 183 -23.76 19.86 -27.40
C ARG A 183 -23.56 21.23 -28.03
N ILE A 184 -22.97 22.17 -27.32
CA ILE A 184 -22.66 23.51 -27.80
C ILE A 184 -21.68 23.46 -29.00
N SER A 185 -20.65 22.61 -28.91
CA SER A 185 -19.64 22.45 -29.95
C SER A 185 -20.19 21.85 -31.27
N GLN A 186 -21.32 21.14 -31.20
CA GLN A 186 -21.99 20.54 -32.33
C GLN A 186 -23.01 21.50 -32.99
N LEU A 187 -23.33 22.64 -32.35
CA LEU A 187 -24.18 23.64 -32.92
C LEU A 187 -23.45 24.29 -34.10
N GLU A 188 -24.09 24.28 -35.28
CA GLU A 188 -23.58 25.05 -36.40
C GLU A 188 -23.63 26.53 -36.06
N GLY A 189 -22.56 27.24 -36.37
CA GLY A 189 -22.50 28.68 -36.17
C GLY A 189 -23.57 29.36 -37.01
N LEU A 190 -24.20 30.42 -36.48
CA LEU A 190 -25.11 31.24 -37.25
C LEU A 190 -24.36 31.82 -38.45
N THR A 191 -24.83 31.50 -39.64
CA THR A 191 -24.23 31.93 -40.89
C THR A 191 -24.62 33.34 -41.31
N GLN A 192 -25.67 33.90 -40.65
CA GLN A 192 -26.19 35.23 -40.92
C GLN A 192 -26.18 36.10 -39.67
N PRO A 193 -26.25 37.43 -39.79
CA PRO A 193 -26.38 38.34 -38.66
C PRO A 193 -27.55 37.96 -37.75
N LEU A 194 -27.38 38.13 -36.44
CA LEU A 194 -28.41 37.80 -35.44
C LEU A 194 -29.74 38.51 -35.65
N GLU A 195 -29.68 39.71 -36.26
CA GLU A 195 -30.84 40.53 -36.59
C GLU A 195 -31.73 39.88 -37.66
N ASP A 196 -31.15 39.20 -38.62
CA ASP A 196 -31.92 38.50 -39.69
C ASP A 196 -32.71 37.32 -39.07
N TYR A 197 -32.10 36.59 -38.15
CA TYR A 197 -32.80 35.50 -37.40
C TYR A 197 -33.93 36.04 -36.52
N ARG A 198 -33.75 37.21 -35.88
CA ARG A 198 -34.81 37.88 -35.12
C ARG A 198 -35.96 38.31 -36.01
N GLN A 199 -35.66 38.84 -37.20
CA GLN A 199 -36.67 39.23 -38.15
C GLN A 199 -37.47 38.00 -38.62
N TRP A 200 -36.81 36.90 -38.95
CA TRP A 200 -37.48 35.66 -39.34
C TRP A 200 -38.38 35.12 -38.25
N LEU A 201 -37.94 35.11 -36.98
CA LEU A 201 -38.77 34.72 -35.87
C LEU A 201 -39.99 35.60 -35.69
N SER A 202 -39.85 36.92 -35.85
CA SER A 202 -40.96 37.87 -35.80
C SER A 202 -41.96 37.63 -36.95
N ASP A 203 -41.47 37.31 -38.09
CA ASP A 203 -42.33 37.06 -39.28
C ASP A 203 -43.06 35.71 -39.19
N LEU A 204 -42.39 34.68 -38.62
CA LEU A 204 -43.04 33.40 -38.30
C LEU A 204 -44.18 33.52 -37.29
N GLN A 205 -44.06 34.42 -36.29
CA GLN A 205 -45.10 34.67 -35.29
C GLN A 205 -46.31 35.41 -35.83
N LYS A 206 -46.19 36.02 -37.01
CA LYS A 206 -47.29 36.73 -37.69
C LYS A 206 -48.09 35.84 -38.64
N ILE A 207 -47.67 34.61 -38.85
CA ILE A 207 -48.36 33.62 -39.67
C ILE A 207 -49.56 33.09 -38.88
N PRO A 208 -50.82 33.23 -39.33
CA PRO A 208 -52.03 32.83 -38.62
C PRO A 208 -52.14 31.31 -38.47
#